data_086eb152ede6eb1a8f3573a0124b8b54
#
_entry.id   086eb152ede6eb1a8f3573a0124b8b54
#
_cell.length_a   1.000
_cell.length_b   1.000
_cell.length_c   1.000
_cell.angle_alpha   90.00
_cell.angle_beta   90.00
_cell.angle_gamma   90.00
#
_symmetry.space_group_name_H-M   'P 1'
#
loop_
_entity.id
_entity.type
_entity.pdbx_description
1 polymer ?
#
loop_
_entity_poly.entity_id
_entity_poly.type
_entity_poly.pdbx_seq_one_letter_code
_entity_poly.pdbx_strand_id
1 'polypeptide(L)'
;MRPRHVFALAIVAAFSTAAHAQSAKVQTAQDDLAAQVRIQGFACDKAQSAIRDKKRSKPDYAVWVLKCSNAVYRVSRAPDLAAKIQVLR
;
A
#
# COMPACT_ATOMS: atom_id res chain seq x y z
N MET A 1 37.40 34.18 -32.42
CA MET A 1 37.07 33.92 -32.20
C MET A 1 36.36 33.35 -31.73
N ARG A 2 35.93 33.14 -31.41
CA ARG A 2 35.36 32.65 -31.01
C ARG A 2 34.63 31.97 -30.60
N PRO A 3 34.18 31.65 -30.32
CA PRO A 3 33.59 31.03 -29.91
C PRO A 3 32.91 30.38 -29.53
N ARG A 4 32.41 30.13 -29.16
CA ARG A 4 31.85 29.54 -28.80
C ARG A 4 31.08 28.83 -28.49
N HIS A 5 30.57 28.46 -28.15
CA HIS A 5 29.89 27.86 -27.85
C HIS A 5 29.29 27.15 -27.31
N VAL A 6 28.92 26.81 -26.87
CA VAL A 6 28.46 26.27 -26.33
C VAL A 6 27.66 25.60 -26.10
N PHE A 7 27.20 25.09 -25.72
CA PHE A 7 26.49 24.53 -25.46
C PHE A 7 25.80 23.89 -24.86
N ALA A 8 25.42 23.54 -24.31
CA ALA A 8 24.78 23.15 -23.82
C ALA A 8 24.22 22.22 -23.60
N LEU A 9 23.69 21.76 -23.36
CA LEU A 9 23.15 20.92 -23.15
C LEU A 9 22.22 20.50 -22.59
N ALA A 10 21.71 20.05 -22.17
CA ALA A 10 20.77 19.77 -21.81
C ALA A 10 20.43 18.69 -21.40
N ILE A 11 19.90 18.25 -20.93
CA ILE A 11 19.70 17.27 -20.53
C ILE A 11 18.68 16.92 -20.05
N VAL A 12 18.09 16.23 -19.91
CA VAL A 12 17.14 15.90 -19.60
C VAL A 12 16.83 14.91 -19.00
N ALA A 13 16.36 14.64 -18.31
CA ALA A 13 16.16 13.75 -17.56
C ALA A 13 14.96 13.29 -17.59
N ALA A 14 14.68 12.32 -17.95
CA ALA A 14 13.54 11.90 -17.98
C ALA A 14 13.25 10.95 -17.07
N PHE A 15 12.36 10.86 -16.51
CA PHE A 15 12.13 9.93 -15.61
C PHE A 15 10.95 9.39 -15.83
N SER A 16 10.68 8.24 -15.76
CA SER A 16 9.59 7.58 -15.87
C SER A 16 9.12 7.05 -14.66
N THR A 17 8.08 7.38 -14.18
CA THR A 17 7.62 6.85 -12.96
C THR A 17 6.36 6.08 -13.17
N ALA A 18 5.92 5.92 -14.37
CA ALA A 18 4.67 5.22 -14.61
C ALA A 18 4.70 3.78 -14.14
N ALA A 19 5.85 3.18 -14.13
CA ALA A 19 5.95 1.78 -13.74
C ALA A 19 5.61 1.55 -12.29
N HIS A 20 5.58 2.60 -11.48
CA HIS A 20 5.33 2.41 -10.07
C HIS A 20 3.88 2.60 -9.67
N ALA A 21 3.01 2.95 -10.60
CA ALA A 21 1.62 3.27 -10.25
C ALA A 21 0.88 2.09 -9.63
N GLN A 22 1.08 0.88 -10.16
CA GLN A 22 0.40 -0.28 -9.62
C GLN A 22 0.96 -0.70 -8.27
N SER A 23 2.26 -0.61 -8.12
CA SER A 23 2.89 -0.91 -6.85
C SER A 23 2.42 0.06 -5.77
N ALA A 24 2.19 1.30 -6.13
CA ALA A 24 1.73 2.30 -5.19
C ALA A 24 0.33 1.97 -4.66
N LYS A 25 -0.56 1.42 -5.50
CA LYS A 25 -1.88 1.05 -5.04
C LYS A 25 -1.85 -0.08 -4.03
N VAL A 26 -1.07 -1.11 -4.29
CA VAL A 26 -0.94 -2.23 -3.38
C VAL A 26 -0.31 -1.76 -2.08
N GLN A 27 0.71 -0.93 -2.19
CA GLN A 27 1.38 -0.45 -1.01
C GLN A 27 0.48 0.46 -0.17
N THR A 28 -0.37 1.25 -0.82
CA THR A 28 -1.31 2.11 -0.11
C THR A 28 -2.31 1.28 0.69
N ALA A 29 -2.85 0.22 0.11
CA ALA A 29 -3.77 -0.66 0.83
C ALA A 29 -3.08 -1.32 2.01
N GLN A 30 -1.87 -1.78 1.79
CA GLN A 30 -1.08 -2.40 2.83
C GLN A 30 -0.81 -1.46 3.98
N ASP A 31 -0.41 -0.23 3.70
CA ASP A 31 -0.13 0.76 4.72
C ASP A 31 -1.39 1.18 5.46
N ASP A 32 -2.48 1.33 4.75
CA ASP A 32 -3.75 1.71 5.34
C ASP A 32 -4.27 0.64 6.30
N LEU A 33 -4.19 -0.60 5.90
CA LEU A 33 -4.61 -1.71 6.75
C LEU A 33 -3.71 -1.83 7.98
N ALA A 34 -2.42 -1.64 7.81
CA ALA A 34 -1.49 -1.67 8.92
C ALA A 34 -1.80 -0.56 9.93
N ALA A 35 -2.14 0.62 9.43
CA ALA A 35 -2.50 1.73 10.31
C ALA A 35 -3.75 1.41 11.10
N GLN A 36 -4.76 0.79 10.47
CA GLN A 36 -5.98 0.43 11.16
C GLN A 36 -5.75 -0.63 12.24
N VAL A 37 -4.93 -1.61 11.94
CA VAL A 37 -4.60 -2.65 12.89
C VAL A 37 -3.92 -2.03 14.12
N ARG A 38 -2.98 -1.13 13.89
CA ARG A 38 -2.25 -0.48 15.00
C ARG A 38 -3.16 0.42 15.81
N ILE A 39 -4.06 1.15 15.17
CA ILE A 39 -5.00 2.02 15.88
C ILE A 39 -5.86 1.22 16.83
N GLN A 40 -6.22 0.01 16.49
CA GLN A 40 -7.04 -0.82 17.35
C GLN A 40 -6.22 -1.61 18.38
N GLY A 41 -4.94 -1.33 18.47
CA GLY A 41 -4.10 -1.93 19.52
C GLY A 41 -3.41 -3.23 19.14
N PHE A 42 -3.46 -3.61 17.87
CA PHE A 42 -2.76 -4.80 17.44
C PHE A 42 -1.39 -4.43 16.90
N ALA A 43 -0.43 -5.30 17.10
CA ALA A 43 0.92 -5.04 16.66
C ALA A 43 1.12 -5.43 15.20
N CYS A 44 1.67 -4.54 14.43
CA CYS A 44 2.12 -4.85 13.08
C CYS A 44 3.46 -4.14 12.91
N ASP A 45 4.54 -4.83 13.16
CA ASP A 45 5.85 -4.23 13.14
C ASP A 45 6.21 -3.77 11.76
N LYS A 46 5.90 -4.58 10.77
CA LYS A 46 6.17 -4.23 9.39
C LYS A 46 5.14 -4.94 8.53
N ALA A 47 4.41 -4.18 7.76
CA ALA A 47 3.43 -4.76 6.83
C ALA A 47 4.18 -5.36 5.65
N GLN A 48 3.88 -6.59 5.33
CA GLN A 48 4.56 -7.31 4.26
C GLN A 48 3.68 -7.53 3.05
N SER A 49 2.40 -7.78 3.25
CA SER A 49 1.49 -7.95 2.13
C SER A 49 0.05 -7.73 2.57
N ALA A 50 -0.77 -7.35 1.63
CA ALA A 50 -2.20 -7.21 1.84
C ALA A 50 -2.89 -7.84 0.64
N ILE A 51 -3.70 -8.84 0.90
CA ILE A 51 -4.38 -9.57 -0.15
C ILE A 51 -5.86 -9.55 0.12
N ARG A 52 -6.63 -9.13 -0.88
CA ARG A 52 -8.07 -9.09 -0.73
C ARG A 52 -8.63 -10.51 -0.79
N ASP A 53 -9.47 -10.84 0.17
CA ASP A 53 -10.12 -12.14 0.20
C ASP A 53 -11.40 -12.03 -0.62
N LYS A 54 -11.34 -12.50 -1.85
CA LYS A 54 -12.46 -12.36 -2.76
C LYS A 54 -13.66 -13.19 -2.36
N LYS A 55 -13.43 -14.30 -1.70
CA LYS A 55 -14.53 -15.17 -1.28
C LYS A 55 -15.35 -14.56 -0.16
N ARG A 56 -14.69 -13.80 0.70
CA ARG A 56 -15.38 -13.19 1.83
C ARG A 56 -15.80 -11.77 1.58
N SER A 57 -15.28 -11.15 0.53
CA SER A 57 -15.61 -9.77 0.24
C SER A 57 -16.93 -9.67 -0.51
N LYS A 58 -17.64 -8.57 -0.29
CA LYS A 58 -18.87 -8.21 -0.98
C LYS A 58 -18.77 -6.75 -1.40
N PRO A 59 -19.64 -6.24 -2.24
CA PRO A 59 -19.54 -4.85 -2.68
C PRO A 59 -19.41 -3.85 -1.55
N ASP A 60 -20.12 -4.07 -0.43
CA ASP A 60 -20.07 -3.16 0.70
C ASP A 60 -19.26 -3.67 1.86
N TYR A 61 -18.48 -4.70 1.65
CA TYR A 61 -17.80 -5.34 2.78
C TYR A 61 -16.50 -5.94 2.29
N ALA A 62 -15.44 -5.22 2.44
CA ALA A 62 -14.14 -5.67 1.97
C ALA A 62 -13.40 -6.44 3.06
N VAL A 63 -12.93 -7.60 2.71
CA VAL A 63 -12.16 -8.45 3.62
C VAL A 63 -10.75 -8.61 3.05
N TRP A 64 -9.77 -8.34 3.89
CA TRP A 64 -8.37 -8.43 3.51
C TRP A 64 -7.61 -9.31 4.47
N VAL A 65 -6.55 -9.89 3.99
CA VAL A 65 -5.58 -10.57 4.85
C VAL A 65 -4.32 -9.73 4.83
N LEU A 66 -3.98 -9.20 5.98
CA LEU A 66 -2.77 -8.39 6.15
C LEU A 66 -1.72 -9.24 6.82
N LYS A 67 -0.60 -9.39 6.15
CA LYS A 67 0.52 -10.11 6.72
C LYS A 67 1.52 -9.12 7.25
N CYS A 68 1.79 -9.19 8.53
CA CYS A 68 2.82 -8.40 9.19
C CYS A 68 3.98 -9.30 9.57
N SER A 69 5.13 -8.72 9.84
CA SER A 69 6.30 -9.52 10.20
C SER A 69 6.07 -10.34 11.47
N ASN A 70 5.19 -9.86 12.35
CA ASN A 70 4.96 -10.52 13.63
C ASN A 70 3.59 -11.19 13.76
N ALA A 71 2.69 -11.04 12.80
CA ALA A 71 1.35 -11.62 12.90
C ALA A 71 0.63 -11.52 11.57
N VAL A 72 -0.46 -12.26 11.46
CA VAL A 72 -1.33 -12.20 10.28
C VAL A 72 -2.73 -11.89 10.75
N TYR A 73 -3.38 -10.95 10.10
CA TYR A 73 -4.70 -10.49 10.49
C TYR A 73 -5.68 -10.57 9.33
N ARG A 74 -6.93 -10.85 9.68
CA ARG A 74 -8.03 -10.64 8.73
C ARG A 74 -8.67 -9.32 9.10
N VAL A 75 -8.74 -8.42 8.15
CA VAL A 75 -9.30 -7.08 8.36
C VAL A 75 -10.55 -6.97 7.52
N SER A 76 -11.69 -6.80 8.17
CA SER A 76 -12.97 -6.67 7.49
C SER A 76 -13.47 -5.25 7.65
N ARG A 77 -13.85 -4.64 6.55
CA ARG A 77 -14.25 -3.23 6.54
C ARG A 77 -15.60 -3.05 5.90
N ALA A 78 -16.47 -2.37 6.59
CA ALA A 78 -17.75 -1.93 6.05
C ALA A 78 -17.74 -0.39 6.04
N PRO A 79 -18.49 0.25 5.14
CA PRO A 79 -18.39 1.71 4.97
C PRO A 79 -18.61 2.52 6.24
N ASP A 80 -19.58 2.12 7.05
CA ASP A 80 -19.96 2.93 8.21
C ASP A 80 -19.49 2.37 9.53
N LEU A 81 -18.62 1.39 9.51
CA LEU A 81 -18.18 0.73 10.74
C LEU A 81 -16.68 0.71 10.80
N ALA A 82 -16.16 0.67 12.02
CA ALA A 82 -14.75 0.47 12.22
C ALA A 82 -14.34 -0.88 11.68
N ALA A 83 -13.12 -1.00 11.24
CA ALA A 83 -12.60 -2.26 10.75
C ALA A 83 -12.62 -3.31 11.86
N LYS A 84 -12.98 -4.53 11.49
CA LYS A 84 -12.95 -5.64 12.43
C LYS A 84 -11.66 -6.39 12.21
N ILE A 85 -10.88 -6.53 13.24
CA ILE A 85 -9.58 -7.18 13.18
C ILE A 85 -9.68 -8.56 13.84
N GLN A 86 -9.21 -9.56 13.14
CA GLN A 86 -9.17 -10.91 13.66
C GLN A 86 -7.76 -11.45 13.48
N VAL A 87 -7.16 -11.90 14.57
CA VAL A 87 -5.83 -12.47 14.52
C VAL A 87 -5.91 -13.86 13.92
N LEU A 88 -5.16 -14.11 12.87
CA LEU A 88 -5.12 -15.42 12.23
C LEU A 88 -3.91 -16.21 12.67
N ARG A 89 -2.84 -15.53 13.00
CA ARG A 89 -1.63 -16.25 13.34
C ARG A 89 -0.63 -15.40 14.05
#